data_94b862f27aa66ff1ceebb4220bfc4a6a
#
_entry.id   94b862f27aa66ff1ceebb4220bfc4a6a
#
_cell.length_a   1.000
_cell.length_b   1.000
_cell.length_c   1.000
_cell.angle_alpha   90.00
_cell.angle_beta   90.00
_cell.angle_gamma   90.00
#
_symmetry.space_group_name_H-M   'P 1'
#
loop_
_entity.id
_entity.type
_entity.pdbx_description
1 polymer ?
#
loop_
_entity_poly.entity_id
_entity_poly.type
_entity_poly.pdbx_seq_one_letter_code
_entity_poly.pdbx_strand_id
1 'polypeptide(L)'
;AEIYDSRILTTRSVAAALPQDQPTTLVSASAVGYYGDRGDEILTEASTAGDDFLVQVGRDWEAEALAAAEGGHRVVAARIGIVLGSDGGALEKMIPAFRSFLGGPLGDGSQWFPWIHIDDLTAALAFVLENASVAGPVNCTAPNPVRNREFARELARLLNRPALMPAPGFMIRMVLGELGQALLS
;
A
#
# COMPACT_ATOMS: atom_id res chain seq x y z
N ALA A 1 -15.07 -4.31 9.96
CA ALA A 1 -15.83 -5.38 9.27
C ALA A 1 -15.72 -5.23 7.75
N GLU A 2 -16.19 -4.13 7.14
CA GLU A 2 -16.29 -4.00 5.67
C GLU A 2 -14.93 -4.08 4.94
N ILE A 3 -13.90 -3.39 5.44
CA ILE A 3 -12.54 -3.44 4.87
C ILE A 3 -11.98 -4.87 4.93
N TYR A 4 -12.14 -5.53 6.05
CA TYR A 4 -11.68 -6.90 6.26
C TYR A 4 -12.42 -7.86 5.31
N ASP A 5 -13.75 -7.86 5.36
CA ASP A 5 -14.58 -8.79 4.62
C ASP A 5 -14.39 -8.67 3.10
N SER A 6 -14.29 -7.43 2.57
CA SER A 6 -14.08 -7.19 1.15
C SER A 6 -12.76 -7.75 0.61
N ARG A 7 -11.74 -7.85 1.42
CA ARG A 7 -10.43 -8.39 1.00
C ARG A 7 -10.36 -9.90 1.18
N ILE A 8 -10.71 -10.38 2.36
CA ILE A 8 -10.58 -11.78 2.72
C ILE A 8 -11.53 -12.65 1.89
N LEU A 9 -12.84 -12.30 1.86
CA LEU A 9 -13.84 -13.09 1.15
C LEU A 9 -13.63 -13.08 -0.36
N THR A 10 -13.27 -11.92 -0.92
CA THR A 10 -13.01 -11.83 -2.37
C THR A 10 -11.78 -12.66 -2.75
N THR A 11 -10.68 -12.55 -2.01
CA THR A 11 -9.45 -13.29 -2.28
C THR A 11 -9.66 -14.79 -2.13
N ARG A 12 -10.35 -15.23 -1.08
CA ARG A 12 -10.74 -16.62 -0.88
C ARG A 12 -11.56 -17.16 -2.06
N SER A 13 -12.54 -16.39 -2.52
CA SER A 13 -13.37 -16.78 -3.65
C SER A 13 -12.57 -16.92 -4.95
N VAL A 14 -11.64 -15.99 -5.20
CA VAL A 14 -10.75 -16.06 -6.37
C VAL A 14 -9.81 -17.28 -6.27
N ALA A 15 -9.16 -17.47 -5.12
CA ALA A 15 -8.26 -18.61 -4.89
C ALA A 15 -8.99 -19.95 -5.08
N ALA A 16 -10.22 -20.08 -4.55
CA ALA A 16 -11.02 -21.28 -4.70
C ALA A 16 -11.52 -21.53 -6.13
N ALA A 17 -11.60 -20.50 -6.97
CA ALA A 17 -12.02 -20.60 -8.36
C ALA A 17 -10.86 -20.93 -9.33
N LEU A 18 -9.62 -21.05 -8.85
CA LEU A 18 -8.50 -21.40 -9.72
C LEU A 18 -8.66 -22.82 -10.27
N PRO A 19 -8.22 -23.08 -11.53
CA PRO A 19 -8.31 -24.40 -12.14
C PRO A 19 -7.56 -25.47 -11.33
N GLN A 20 -8.19 -26.58 -11.06
CA GLN A 20 -7.58 -27.68 -10.27
C GLN A 20 -6.69 -28.59 -11.12
N ASP A 21 -6.80 -28.50 -12.44
CA ASP A 21 -6.15 -29.39 -13.41
C ASP A 21 -4.87 -28.78 -14.05
N GLN A 22 -4.60 -27.51 -13.79
CA GLN A 22 -3.42 -26.85 -14.33
C GLN A 22 -2.82 -25.81 -13.37
N PRO A 23 -1.50 -25.77 -13.19
CA PRO A 23 -0.84 -24.70 -12.45
C PRO A 23 -1.14 -23.31 -13.05
N THR A 24 -1.53 -22.38 -12.22
CA THR A 24 -1.88 -21.00 -12.60
C THR A 24 -1.05 -20.03 -11.75
N THR A 25 -0.84 -18.84 -12.26
CA THR A 25 -0.24 -17.75 -11.46
C THR A 25 -1.31 -16.85 -10.89
N LEU A 26 -1.33 -16.70 -9.58
CA LEU A 26 -2.15 -15.72 -8.86
C LEU A 26 -1.26 -14.59 -8.36
N VAL A 27 -1.49 -13.37 -8.84
CA VAL A 27 -0.92 -12.16 -8.24
C VAL A 27 -2.01 -11.47 -7.44
N SER A 28 -1.90 -11.53 -6.13
CA SER A 28 -2.84 -10.89 -5.20
C SER A 28 -2.26 -9.58 -4.69
N ALA A 29 -3.09 -8.53 -4.63
CA ALA A 29 -2.71 -7.33 -3.93
C ALA A 29 -2.60 -7.61 -2.42
N SER A 30 -1.66 -6.95 -1.79
CA SER A 30 -1.48 -6.76 -0.36
C SER A 30 -1.03 -5.32 -0.11
N ALA A 31 -0.61 -4.98 1.07
CA ALA A 31 -0.14 -3.64 1.39
C ALA A 31 1.08 -3.68 2.31
N VAL A 32 1.98 -2.68 2.19
CA VAL A 32 3.11 -2.52 3.11
C VAL A 32 2.68 -2.29 4.57
N GLY A 33 1.41 -1.94 4.80
CA GLY A 33 0.81 -1.94 6.12
C GLY A 33 0.88 -3.28 6.87
N TYR A 34 1.20 -4.38 6.17
CA TYR A 34 1.55 -5.68 6.75
C TYR A 34 2.62 -5.59 7.85
N TYR A 35 3.55 -4.67 7.72
CA TYR A 35 4.67 -4.53 8.66
C TYR A 35 4.31 -3.74 9.93
N GLY A 36 3.27 -2.91 9.90
CA GLY A 36 2.97 -1.95 10.96
C GLY A 36 4.03 -0.84 11.08
N ASP A 37 4.00 -0.10 12.18
CA ASP A 37 5.04 0.89 12.47
C ASP A 37 6.26 0.21 13.13
N ARG A 38 7.38 0.29 12.46
CA ARG A 38 8.67 -0.27 12.89
C ARG A 38 9.76 0.82 12.99
N GLY A 39 9.37 2.08 13.10
CA GLY A 39 10.31 3.20 13.18
C GLY A 39 11.24 3.26 11.96
N ASP A 40 12.55 3.18 12.20
CA ASP A 40 13.60 3.28 11.15
C ASP A 40 14.17 1.91 10.73
N GLU A 41 13.49 0.83 11.07
CA GLU A 41 13.91 -0.51 10.64
C GLU A 41 13.77 -0.65 9.11
N ILE A 42 14.81 -1.23 8.49
CA ILE A 42 14.73 -1.57 7.07
C ILE A 42 13.90 -2.85 6.93
N LEU A 43 12.75 -2.73 6.29
CA LEU A 43 11.81 -3.82 6.13
C LEU A 43 11.97 -4.48 4.77
N THR A 44 12.09 -5.80 4.79
CA THR A 44 12.16 -6.65 3.61
C THR A 44 11.00 -7.65 3.60
N GLU A 45 10.85 -8.40 2.54
CA GLU A 45 9.82 -9.45 2.45
C GLU A 45 9.96 -10.54 3.53
N ALA A 46 11.16 -10.72 4.07
CA ALA A 46 11.45 -11.63 5.18
C ALA A 46 11.10 -11.05 6.57
N SER A 47 10.81 -9.75 6.67
CA SER A 47 10.45 -9.12 7.92
C SER A 47 9.08 -9.61 8.41
N THR A 48 8.96 -9.80 9.73
CA THR A 48 7.71 -10.26 10.35
C THR A 48 6.62 -9.19 10.29
N ALA A 49 5.37 -9.63 10.31
CA ALA A 49 4.22 -8.74 10.46
C ALA A 49 4.27 -8.00 11.80
N GLY A 50 3.72 -6.79 11.83
CA GLY A 50 3.41 -6.09 13.07
C GLY A 50 2.20 -6.70 13.81
N ASP A 51 1.52 -5.92 14.65
CA ASP A 51 0.48 -6.41 15.55
C ASP A 51 -0.81 -5.57 15.61
N ASP A 52 -0.93 -4.51 14.78
CA ASP A 52 -2.13 -3.68 14.74
C ASP A 52 -3.27 -4.27 13.89
N PHE A 53 -4.42 -3.59 13.88
CA PHE A 53 -5.59 -4.05 13.13
C PHE A 53 -5.35 -4.13 11.61
N LEU A 54 -4.62 -3.18 11.01
CA LEU A 54 -4.33 -3.22 9.57
C LEU A 54 -3.35 -4.33 9.23
N VAL A 55 -2.40 -4.58 10.10
CA VAL A 55 -1.50 -5.74 10.01
C VAL A 55 -2.30 -7.04 10.01
N GLN A 56 -3.28 -7.18 10.93
CA GLN A 56 -4.15 -8.37 10.96
C GLN A 56 -4.89 -8.55 9.64
N VAL A 57 -5.45 -7.46 9.08
CA VAL A 57 -6.09 -7.50 7.75
C VAL A 57 -5.11 -7.95 6.67
N GLY A 58 -3.90 -7.39 6.64
CA GLY A 58 -2.87 -7.74 5.67
C GLY A 58 -2.43 -9.20 5.74
N ARG A 59 -2.22 -9.69 6.97
CA ARG A 59 -1.86 -11.10 7.23
C ARG A 59 -2.93 -12.07 6.72
N ASP A 60 -4.17 -11.82 7.11
CA ASP A 60 -5.26 -12.71 6.75
C ASP A 60 -5.54 -12.66 5.25
N TRP A 61 -5.39 -11.46 4.64
CA TRP A 61 -5.50 -11.30 3.20
C TRP A 61 -4.43 -12.11 2.44
N GLU A 62 -3.15 -11.99 2.85
CA GLU A 62 -2.07 -12.77 2.25
C GLU A 62 -2.25 -14.28 2.49
N ALA A 63 -2.71 -14.68 3.66
CA ALA A 63 -2.96 -16.09 3.96
C ALA A 63 -3.98 -16.71 3.00
N GLU A 64 -5.09 -16.01 2.70
CA GLU A 64 -6.08 -16.51 1.73
C GLU A 64 -5.52 -16.63 0.32
N ALA A 65 -4.66 -15.71 -0.11
CA ALA A 65 -4.01 -15.81 -1.41
C ALA A 65 -2.99 -16.94 -1.45
N LEU A 66 -2.13 -17.03 -0.42
CA LEU A 66 -1.03 -18.01 -0.35
C LEU A 66 -1.53 -19.44 -0.19
N ALA A 67 -2.72 -19.66 0.36
CA ALA A 67 -3.34 -20.98 0.44
C ALA A 67 -3.51 -21.64 -0.96
N ALA A 68 -3.65 -20.84 -2.03
CA ALA A 68 -3.69 -21.38 -3.39
C ALA A 68 -2.40 -22.11 -3.81
N ALA A 69 -1.27 -21.85 -3.15
CA ALA A 69 -0.02 -22.54 -3.42
C ALA A 69 -0.09 -24.05 -3.07
N GLU A 70 -0.93 -24.44 -2.11
CA GLU A 70 -1.17 -25.83 -1.74
C GLU A 70 -1.80 -26.63 -2.91
N GLY A 71 -2.55 -25.95 -3.79
CA GLY A 71 -3.11 -26.49 -5.03
C GLY A 71 -2.11 -26.53 -6.21
N GLY A 72 -0.82 -26.21 -5.97
CA GLY A 72 0.21 -26.21 -7.00
C GLY A 72 0.25 -24.93 -7.83
N HIS A 73 -0.45 -23.87 -7.43
CA HIS A 73 -0.41 -22.58 -8.09
C HIS A 73 0.80 -21.76 -7.64
N ARG A 74 1.33 -20.93 -8.54
CA ARG A 74 2.32 -19.91 -8.16
C ARG A 74 1.60 -18.66 -7.65
N VAL A 75 1.89 -18.27 -6.42
CA VAL A 75 1.24 -17.12 -5.78
C VAL A 75 2.26 -16.03 -5.50
N VAL A 76 1.92 -14.81 -5.84
CA VAL A 76 2.67 -13.59 -5.47
C VAL A 76 1.73 -12.67 -4.69
N ALA A 77 2.12 -12.28 -3.49
CA ALA A 77 1.44 -11.28 -2.68
C ALA A 77 2.17 -9.93 -2.83
N ALA A 78 1.62 -9.03 -3.62
CA ALA A 78 2.20 -7.71 -3.88
C ALA A 78 1.89 -6.77 -2.72
N ARG A 79 2.87 -6.50 -1.83
CA ARG A 79 2.78 -5.52 -0.74
C ARG A 79 2.97 -4.12 -1.30
N ILE A 80 1.86 -3.50 -1.68
CA ILE A 80 1.84 -2.24 -2.41
C ILE A 80 1.94 -1.07 -1.43
N GLY A 81 2.84 -0.13 -1.73
CA GLY A 81 2.93 1.16 -1.06
C GLY A 81 1.84 2.13 -1.49
N ILE A 82 2.01 3.40 -1.15
CA ILE A 82 1.07 4.46 -1.55
C ILE A 82 1.25 4.76 -3.04
N VAL A 83 0.29 4.37 -3.85
CA VAL A 83 0.34 4.55 -5.30
C VAL A 83 0.09 6.00 -5.66
N LEU A 84 1.04 6.59 -6.41
CA LEU A 84 0.95 7.95 -6.93
C LEU A 84 0.71 7.89 -8.45
N GLY A 85 -0.38 8.53 -8.89
CA GLY A 85 -0.75 8.67 -10.30
C GLY A 85 -1.47 9.99 -10.52
N SER A 86 -1.47 10.46 -11.78
CA SER A 86 -2.11 11.74 -12.15
C SER A 86 -3.65 11.64 -12.18
N ASP A 87 -4.19 10.46 -12.48
CA ASP A 87 -5.58 10.27 -12.86
C ASP A 87 -6.41 9.56 -11.78
N GLY A 88 -6.00 9.72 -10.52
CA GLY A 88 -6.75 9.15 -9.41
C GLY A 88 -5.92 8.88 -8.15
N GLY A 89 -6.55 8.21 -7.18
CA GLY A 89 -5.90 7.72 -5.98
C GLY A 89 -5.55 8.79 -4.95
N ALA A 90 -4.44 8.57 -4.24
CA ALA A 90 -4.03 9.42 -3.12
C ALA A 90 -3.67 10.84 -3.57
N LEU A 91 -2.93 10.97 -4.68
CA LEU A 91 -2.45 12.27 -5.15
C LEU A 91 -3.60 13.18 -5.57
N GLU A 92 -4.58 12.66 -6.32
CA GLU A 92 -5.78 13.42 -6.72
C GLU A 92 -6.52 13.98 -5.51
N LYS A 93 -6.64 13.22 -4.43
CA LYS A 93 -7.30 13.65 -3.18
C LYS A 93 -6.48 14.65 -2.39
N MET A 94 -5.16 14.61 -2.49
CA MET A 94 -4.26 15.51 -1.76
C MET A 94 -4.11 16.89 -2.44
N ILE A 95 -4.03 16.94 -3.77
CA ILE A 95 -3.79 18.17 -4.54
C ILE A 95 -4.75 19.32 -4.19
N PRO A 96 -6.07 19.13 -4.06
CA PRO A 96 -6.98 20.22 -3.70
C PRO A 96 -6.62 20.91 -2.39
N ALA A 97 -6.17 20.13 -1.40
CA ALA A 97 -5.75 20.68 -0.11
C ALA A 97 -4.54 21.61 -0.25
N PHE A 98 -3.53 21.17 -1.00
CA PHE A 98 -2.35 21.98 -1.25
C PHE A 98 -2.69 23.22 -2.07
N ARG A 99 -3.54 23.11 -3.08
CA ARG A 99 -3.98 24.26 -3.90
C ARG A 99 -4.73 25.31 -3.08
N SER A 100 -5.47 24.90 -2.07
CA SER A 100 -6.20 25.80 -1.15
C SER A 100 -5.35 26.28 0.04
N PHE A 101 -4.04 26.11 0.03
CA PHE A 101 -3.11 26.50 1.09
C PHE A 101 -3.31 25.77 2.43
N LEU A 102 -4.05 24.67 2.43
CA LEU A 102 -4.33 23.84 3.61
C LEU A 102 -3.54 22.53 3.59
N GLY A 103 -2.72 22.31 2.57
CA GLY A 103 -1.87 21.13 2.44
C GLY A 103 -0.62 21.22 3.32
N GLY A 104 -0.21 20.08 3.86
CA GLY A 104 0.97 19.99 4.70
C GLY A 104 1.21 18.56 5.16
N PRO A 105 2.23 18.32 6.00
CA PRO A 105 2.49 17.01 6.55
C PRO A 105 1.34 16.50 7.41
N LEU A 106 1.18 15.19 7.50
CA LEU A 106 0.24 14.55 8.40
C LEU A 106 0.87 14.46 9.80
N GLY A 107 0.19 14.99 10.81
CA GLY A 107 0.78 15.09 12.15
C GLY A 107 2.10 15.89 12.13
N ASP A 108 3.16 15.34 12.71
CA ASP A 108 4.51 15.91 12.66
C ASP A 108 5.28 15.57 11.38
N GLY A 109 4.71 14.68 10.55
CA GLY A 109 5.30 14.24 9.30
C GLY A 109 6.55 13.37 9.45
N SER A 110 6.78 12.81 10.63
CA SER A 110 7.95 11.95 10.91
C SER A 110 7.80 10.54 10.36
N GLN A 111 6.58 10.07 10.14
CA GLN A 111 6.30 8.73 9.63
C GLN A 111 6.84 8.55 8.22
N TRP A 112 7.25 7.32 7.90
CA TRP A 112 7.65 6.94 6.56
C TRP A 112 6.47 6.99 5.60
N PHE A 113 6.74 7.38 4.36
CA PHE A 113 5.78 7.44 3.26
C PHE A 113 6.28 6.52 2.14
N PRO A 114 6.01 5.22 2.25
CA PRO A 114 6.42 4.23 1.25
C PRO A 114 5.54 4.36 0.00
N TRP A 115 6.00 5.07 -0.99
CA TRP A 115 5.28 5.36 -2.23
C TRP A 115 5.78 4.54 -3.41
N ILE A 116 4.97 4.48 -4.46
CA ILE A 116 5.34 3.95 -5.77
C ILE A 116 4.59 4.73 -6.86
N HIS A 117 5.23 4.99 -8.00
CA HIS A 117 4.52 5.53 -9.15
C HIS A 117 3.64 4.45 -9.80
N ILE A 118 2.50 4.84 -10.37
CA ILE A 118 1.56 3.89 -10.99
C ILE A 118 2.21 3.09 -12.13
N ASP A 119 3.07 3.73 -12.94
CA ASP A 119 3.76 3.06 -14.04
C ASP A 119 4.77 2.03 -13.52
N ASP A 120 5.49 2.35 -12.43
CA ASP A 120 6.44 1.42 -11.80
C ASP A 120 5.71 0.24 -11.16
N LEU A 121 4.55 0.49 -10.52
CA LEU A 121 3.71 -0.59 -10.00
C LEU A 121 3.24 -1.51 -11.13
N THR A 122 2.77 -0.93 -12.22
CA THR A 122 2.31 -1.70 -13.39
C THR A 122 3.45 -2.55 -13.97
N ALA A 123 4.64 -1.96 -14.11
CA ALA A 123 5.82 -2.69 -14.57
C ALA A 123 6.24 -3.79 -13.60
N ALA A 124 6.19 -3.55 -12.30
CA ALA A 124 6.49 -4.56 -11.29
C ALA A 124 5.49 -5.72 -11.33
N LEU A 125 4.19 -5.45 -11.47
CA LEU A 125 3.16 -6.49 -11.61
C LEU A 125 3.34 -7.30 -12.90
N ALA A 126 3.67 -6.66 -14.02
CA ALA A 126 3.99 -7.37 -15.26
C ALA A 126 5.23 -8.25 -15.08
N PHE A 127 6.30 -7.71 -14.47
CA PHE A 127 7.52 -8.47 -14.20
C PHE A 127 7.26 -9.72 -13.36
N VAL A 128 6.48 -9.63 -12.28
CA VAL A 128 6.19 -10.79 -11.44
C VAL A 128 5.29 -11.81 -12.13
N LEU A 129 4.43 -11.38 -13.06
CA LEU A 129 3.64 -12.30 -13.90
C LEU A 129 4.51 -13.10 -14.86
N GLU A 130 5.44 -12.42 -15.53
CA GLU A 130 6.31 -13.01 -16.56
C GLU A 130 7.45 -13.83 -15.97
N ASN A 131 7.90 -13.52 -14.75
CA ASN A 131 9.04 -14.17 -14.12
C ASN A 131 8.59 -15.31 -13.18
N ALA A 132 8.65 -16.53 -13.67
CA ALA A 132 8.23 -17.73 -12.93
C ALA A 132 9.05 -18.01 -11.65
N SER A 133 10.24 -17.42 -11.49
CA SER A 133 11.06 -17.59 -10.30
C SER A 133 10.59 -16.75 -9.10
N VAL A 134 9.72 -15.76 -9.32
CA VAL A 134 9.19 -14.90 -8.27
C VAL A 134 7.92 -15.51 -7.69
N ALA A 135 7.93 -15.78 -6.38
CA ALA A 135 6.78 -16.30 -5.64
C ALA A 135 6.80 -15.77 -4.19
N GLY A 136 5.66 -15.81 -3.51
CA GLY A 136 5.52 -15.30 -2.15
C GLY A 136 5.34 -13.77 -2.10
N PRO A 137 5.62 -13.13 -0.95
CA PRO A 137 5.49 -11.69 -0.81
C PRO A 137 6.53 -10.93 -1.65
N VAL A 138 6.12 -9.77 -2.18
CA VAL A 138 6.99 -8.85 -2.93
C VAL A 138 6.64 -7.41 -2.53
N ASN A 139 7.62 -6.63 -2.10
CA ASN A 139 7.44 -5.22 -1.79
C ASN A 139 7.38 -4.39 -3.08
N CYS A 140 6.25 -3.74 -3.30
CA CYS A 140 6.02 -2.85 -4.43
C CYS A 140 6.07 -1.39 -3.95
N THR A 141 7.30 -0.89 -3.74
CA THR A 141 7.59 0.48 -3.31
C THR A 141 8.73 1.06 -4.12
N ALA A 142 8.81 2.38 -4.21
CA ALA A 142 9.98 3.05 -4.77
C ALA A 142 11.23 2.75 -3.90
N PRO A 143 12.42 2.69 -4.51
CA PRO A 143 13.64 2.30 -3.81
C PRO A 143 14.10 3.34 -2.77
N ASN A 144 13.58 4.55 -2.83
CA ASN A 144 13.91 5.65 -1.93
C ASN A 144 12.65 6.13 -1.22
N PRO A 145 12.23 5.49 -0.12
CA PRO A 145 11.15 5.99 0.71
C PRO A 145 11.54 7.34 1.33
N VAL A 146 10.55 8.19 1.54
CA VAL A 146 10.74 9.51 2.14
C VAL A 146 9.91 9.64 3.41
N ARG A 147 10.20 10.62 4.26
CA ARG A 147 9.29 10.99 5.36
C ARG A 147 8.09 11.76 4.80
N ASN A 148 6.96 11.64 5.46
CA ASN A 148 5.74 12.33 5.03
C ASN A 148 5.94 13.85 4.89
N ARG A 149 6.71 14.47 5.81
CA ARG A 149 7.05 15.90 5.72
C ARG A 149 7.88 16.26 4.49
N GLU A 150 8.72 15.36 4.02
CA GLU A 150 9.53 15.57 2.82
C GLU A 150 8.67 15.47 1.56
N PHE A 151 7.81 14.46 1.51
CA PHE A 151 6.80 14.33 0.48
C PHE A 151 5.89 15.57 0.41
N ALA A 152 5.35 16.00 1.55
CA ALA A 152 4.47 17.17 1.62
C ALA A 152 5.17 18.45 1.15
N ARG A 153 6.44 18.64 1.53
CA ARG A 153 7.25 19.77 1.08
C ARG A 153 7.48 19.75 -0.42
N GLU A 154 7.80 18.61 -0.97
CA GLU A 154 8.05 18.47 -2.40
C GLU A 154 6.77 18.67 -3.22
N LEU A 155 5.65 18.12 -2.79
CA LEU A 155 4.34 18.32 -3.42
C LEU A 155 3.95 19.82 -3.40
N ALA A 156 4.15 20.50 -2.27
CA ALA A 156 3.90 21.93 -2.13
C ALA A 156 4.78 22.75 -3.07
N ARG A 157 6.08 22.40 -3.16
CA ARG A 157 7.04 23.05 -4.07
C ARG A 157 6.59 22.95 -5.52
N LEU A 158 6.21 21.73 -5.96
CA LEU A 158 5.72 21.48 -7.32
C LEU A 158 4.44 22.25 -7.65
N LEU A 159 3.57 22.42 -6.67
CA LEU A 159 2.32 23.17 -6.82
C LEU A 159 2.48 24.71 -6.61
N ASN A 160 3.70 25.17 -6.31
CA ASN A 160 3.96 26.56 -5.92
C ASN A 160 3.07 27.02 -4.74
N ARG A 161 2.99 26.19 -3.70
CA ARG A 161 2.21 26.44 -2.48
C ARG A 161 3.06 26.23 -1.24
N PRO A 162 2.78 26.92 -0.13
CA PRO A 162 3.46 26.65 1.14
C PRO A 162 2.94 25.34 1.75
N ALA A 163 3.83 24.64 2.49
CA ALA A 163 3.49 23.51 3.35
C ALA A 163 3.97 23.82 4.78
N LEU A 164 3.46 24.91 5.35
CA LEU A 164 4.00 25.50 6.59
C LEU A 164 3.37 24.90 7.84
N MET A 165 2.19 24.33 7.75
CA MET A 165 1.44 23.81 8.90
C MET A 165 1.02 22.35 8.66
N PRO A 166 0.93 21.55 9.73
CA PRO A 166 0.36 20.20 9.61
C PRO A 166 -1.05 20.26 9.02
N ALA A 167 -1.36 19.30 8.15
CA ALA A 167 -2.69 19.18 7.58
C ALA A 167 -3.72 19.01 8.70
N PRO A 168 -4.82 19.79 8.71
CA PRO A 168 -5.86 19.62 9.71
C PRO A 168 -6.43 18.21 9.72
N GLY A 169 -6.73 17.67 10.92
CA GLY A 169 -7.17 16.27 11.08
C GLY A 169 -8.44 15.91 10.27
N PHE A 170 -9.32 16.88 9.99
CA PHE A 170 -10.48 16.65 9.12
C PHE A 170 -10.08 16.35 7.67
N MET A 171 -8.97 16.94 7.18
CA MET A 171 -8.48 16.68 5.83
C MET A 171 -7.87 15.29 5.71
N ILE A 172 -7.23 14.81 6.76
CA ILE A 172 -6.71 13.46 6.85
C ILE A 172 -7.87 12.46 6.69
N ARG A 173 -8.98 12.70 7.37
CA ARG A 173 -10.21 11.89 7.23
C ARG A 173 -10.81 11.97 5.81
N MET A 174 -10.77 13.14 5.18
CA MET A 174 -11.31 13.34 3.83
C MET A 174 -10.46 12.63 2.77
N VAL A 175 -9.13 12.66 2.90
CA VAL A 175 -8.18 12.08 1.93
C VAL A 175 -8.05 10.58 2.08
N LEU A 176 -7.99 10.09 3.32
CA LEU A 176 -7.66 8.71 3.64
C LEU A 176 -8.85 7.91 4.17
N GLY A 177 -10.00 8.55 4.43
CA GLY A 177 -11.17 7.88 4.99
C GLY A 177 -10.83 7.16 6.31
N GLU A 178 -11.33 5.95 6.48
CA GLU A 178 -11.04 5.12 7.66
C GLU A 178 -9.56 4.68 7.73
N LEU A 179 -8.87 4.60 6.60
CA LEU A 179 -7.42 4.35 6.55
C LEU A 179 -6.61 5.48 7.17
N GLY A 180 -7.13 6.71 7.19
CA GLY A 180 -6.44 7.87 7.78
C GLY A 180 -6.31 7.81 9.28
N GLN A 181 -7.20 7.10 9.98
CA GLN A 181 -7.08 6.89 11.42
C GLN A 181 -5.96 5.90 11.75
N ALA A 182 -5.76 4.90 10.94
CA ALA A 182 -4.75 3.89 11.14
C ALA A 182 -3.32 4.34 10.76
N LEU A 183 -3.20 5.40 9.94
CA LEU A 183 -1.88 6.00 9.59
C LEU A 183 -1.45 7.09 10.59
N LEU A 184 -2.28 7.43 11.56
CA LEU A 184 -2.01 8.43 12.60
C LEU A 184 -1.85 7.82 13.99
N SER A 185 -2.16 6.55 14.15
CA SER A 185 -1.94 5.75 15.36
C SER A 185 -0.61 5.04 15.33
#